data_b39570809a3812715d3801419f098e0d
#
_entry.id   b39570809a3812715d3801419f098e0d
#
_cell.length_a   1.000
_cell.length_b   1.000
_cell.length_c   1.000
_cell.angle_alpha   90.00
_cell.angle_beta   90.00
_cell.angle_gamma   90.00
#
_symmetry.space_group_name_H-M   'P 1'
#
loop_
_entity.id
_entity.type
_entity.pdbx_description
1 polymer ?
#
loop_
_entity_poly.entity_id
_entity_poly.type
_entity_poly.pdbx_seq_one_letter_code
_entity_poly.pdbx_strand_id
1 'polypeptide(L)' 'MKHRLIELRGGACERCGYNKCEDALCFHHKDPAQKEFVLSMQSRSKSWEDWKAEADKCMLLCLNCHAEIHEELRNNIG' A
#
# COMPACT_ATOMS: atom_id res chain seq x y z
N MET A 1 4.43 -9.12 -9.06
CA MET A 1 3.80 -7.82 -9.43
C MET A 1 3.98 -6.74 -8.37
N LYS A 2 3.95 -7.10 -7.10
CA LYS A 2 4.12 -6.10 -6.03
C LYS A 2 5.42 -5.31 -6.17
N HIS A 3 6.53 -5.99 -6.50
CA HIS A 3 7.81 -5.35 -6.69
C HIS A 3 7.74 -4.26 -7.77
N ARG A 4 7.10 -4.57 -8.91
CA ARG A 4 6.96 -3.60 -10.00
C ARG A 4 6.11 -2.40 -9.60
N LEU A 5 5.06 -2.64 -8.82
CA LEU A 5 4.23 -1.56 -8.32
C LEU A 5 4.99 -0.65 -7.36
N ILE A 6 5.81 -1.23 -6.49
CA ILE A 6 6.63 -0.46 -5.56
C ILE A 6 7.60 0.43 -6.32
N GLU A 7 8.27 -0.12 -7.34
CA GLU A 7 9.18 0.68 -8.17
C GLU A 7 8.44 1.80 -8.90
N LEU A 8 7.26 1.49 -9.42
CA LEU A 8 6.44 2.48 -10.13
C LEU A 8 6.04 3.65 -9.23
N ARG A 9 5.86 3.37 -7.94
CA ARG A 9 5.48 4.38 -6.95
C ARG A 9 6.68 5.06 -6.30
N GLY A 10 7.89 4.85 -6.84
CA GLY A 10 9.08 5.51 -6.35
C GLY A 10 9.94 4.70 -5.40
N GLY A 11 9.50 3.52 -5.03
CA GLY A 11 10.29 2.60 -4.21
C GLY A 11 10.52 3.01 -2.77
N ALA A 12 9.76 3.97 -2.25
CA ALA A 12 9.96 4.50 -0.90
C ALA A 12 8.63 4.82 -0.24
N CYS A 13 8.63 4.76 1.09
CA CYS A 13 7.47 5.19 1.88
C CYS A 13 7.12 6.64 1.55
N GLU A 14 5.87 6.89 1.22
CA GLU A 14 5.42 8.23 0.83
C GLU A 14 5.40 9.20 2.02
N ARG A 15 5.41 8.67 3.24
CA ARG A 15 5.31 9.49 4.45
C ARG A 15 6.67 9.80 5.06
N CYS A 16 7.57 8.82 5.16
CA CYS A 16 8.86 9.02 5.81
C CYS A 16 10.08 8.80 4.92
N GLY A 17 9.87 8.27 3.70
CA GLY A 17 10.96 8.07 2.76
C GLY A 17 11.74 6.77 2.92
N TYR A 18 11.32 5.88 3.80
CA TYR A 18 11.99 4.61 4.00
C TYR A 18 12.05 3.81 2.69
N ASN A 19 13.25 3.34 2.32
CA ASN A 19 13.46 2.63 1.06
C ASN A 19 14.50 1.51 1.14
N LYS A 20 14.77 1.01 2.35
CA LYS A 20 15.85 0.03 2.54
C LYS A 20 15.45 -1.40 2.21
N CYS A 21 14.18 -1.75 2.39
CA CYS A 21 13.70 -3.11 2.20
C CYS A 21 12.28 -3.07 1.63
N GLU A 22 12.10 -3.68 0.46
CA GLU A 22 10.78 -3.69 -0.17
C GLU A 22 9.75 -4.49 0.63
N ASP A 23 10.19 -5.52 1.35
CA ASP A 23 9.28 -6.30 2.18
C ASP A 23 8.71 -5.50 3.34
N ALA A 24 9.37 -4.40 3.69
CA ALA A 24 8.89 -3.49 4.73
C ALA A 24 7.97 -2.40 4.16
N LEU A 25 7.73 -2.42 2.86
CA LEU A 25 6.80 -1.48 2.22
C LEU A 25 5.49 -2.17 1.92
N CYS A 26 4.38 -1.47 2.11
CA CYS A 26 3.06 -2.01 1.87
C CYS A 26 2.13 -0.95 1.29
N PHE A 27 1.05 -1.42 0.68
CA PHE A 27 0.04 -0.54 0.13
C PHE A 27 -1.11 -0.39 1.12
N HIS A 28 -1.45 0.84 1.43
CA HIS A 28 -2.55 1.18 2.34
C HIS A 28 -3.64 1.88 1.52
N HIS A 29 -4.83 1.31 1.50
CA HIS A 29 -5.96 1.92 0.79
C HIS A 29 -6.37 3.21 1.47
N LYS A 30 -6.39 4.30 0.72
CA LYS A 30 -6.77 5.61 1.25
C LYS A 30 -8.22 5.62 1.69
N ASP A 31 -9.08 4.92 0.95
CA ASP A 31 -10.49 4.78 1.27
C ASP A 31 -10.84 3.30 1.23
N PRO A 32 -11.05 2.65 2.38
CA PRO A 32 -11.37 1.22 2.41
C PRO A 32 -12.62 0.85 1.63
N ALA A 33 -13.55 1.78 1.44
CA ALA A 33 -14.76 1.53 0.67
C ALA A 33 -14.49 1.34 -0.83
N GLN A 34 -13.33 1.80 -1.31
CA GLN A 34 -12.93 1.67 -2.70
C GLN A 34 -12.09 0.42 -2.97
N LYS A 35 -11.77 -0.33 -1.93
CA LYS A 35 -10.94 -1.52 -2.04
C LYS A 35 -11.68 -2.62 -2.77
N GLU A 36 -11.09 -3.13 -3.85
CA GLU A 36 -11.65 -4.26 -4.60
C GLU A 36 -10.95 -5.57 -4.26
N PHE A 37 -9.62 -5.51 -4.03
CA PHE A 37 -8.86 -6.70 -3.64
C PHE A 37 -7.59 -6.27 -2.93
N VAL A 38 -6.94 -7.23 -2.24
CA VAL A 38 -5.69 -6.99 -1.53
C VAL A 38 -4.53 -7.11 -2.51
N LEU A 39 -3.62 -6.15 -2.49
CA LEU A 39 -2.39 -6.18 -3.30
C LEU A 39 -1.37 -7.11 -2.65
N SER A 40 -1.57 -8.39 -2.80
CA SER A 40 -0.74 -9.43 -2.20
C SER A 40 -0.60 -10.60 -3.15
N MET A 41 0.21 -11.59 -2.75
CA MET A 41 0.41 -12.78 -3.57
C MET A 41 -0.88 -13.58 -3.78
N GLN A 42 -1.88 -13.38 -2.93
CA GLN A 42 -3.16 -14.05 -3.06
C GLN A 42 -3.99 -13.54 -4.24
N SER A 43 -3.61 -12.39 -4.80
CA SER A 43 -4.31 -11.77 -5.91
C SER A 43 -3.63 -12.05 -7.25
N ARG A 44 -2.95 -13.19 -7.40
CA ARG A 44 -2.21 -13.53 -8.60
C ARG A 44 -3.07 -13.66 -9.87
N SER A 45 -4.35 -13.90 -9.71
CA SER A 45 -5.27 -14.03 -10.85
C SER A 45 -5.60 -12.69 -11.50
N LYS A 46 -5.24 -11.59 -10.87
CA LYS A 46 -5.51 -10.25 -11.41
C LYS A 46 -4.43 -9.86 -12.42
N SER A 47 -4.83 -9.10 -13.44
CA SER A 47 -3.90 -8.62 -14.44
C SER A 47 -3.04 -7.48 -13.91
N TRP A 48 -1.95 -7.14 -14.63
CA TRP A 48 -1.11 -6.01 -14.27
C TRP A 48 -1.91 -4.70 -14.20
N GLU A 49 -2.83 -4.52 -15.12
CA GLU A 49 -3.64 -3.30 -15.16
C GLU A 49 -4.59 -3.22 -13.99
N ASP A 50 -5.14 -4.36 -13.56
CA ASP A 50 -5.96 -4.41 -12.34
C ASP A 50 -5.14 -4.03 -11.12
N TRP A 51 -3.91 -4.52 -11.03
CA TRP A 51 -3.00 -4.19 -9.93
C TRP A 51 -2.64 -2.70 -9.93
N LYS A 52 -2.37 -2.15 -11.11
CA LYS A 52 -2.06 -0.71 -11.23
C LYS A 52 -3.23 0.15 -10.78
N ALA A 53 -4.42 -0.18 -11.24
CA ALA A 53 -5.61 0.57 -10.89
C ALA A 53 -5.87 0.52 -9.38
N GLU A 54 -5.67 -0.66 -8.78
CA GLU A 54 -5.86 -0.80 -7.35
C GLU A 54 -4.78 -0.04 -6.58
N ALA A 55 -3.54 -0.06 -7.04
CA ALA A 55 -2.45 0.67 -6.40
C ALA A 55 -2.66 2.18 -6.44
N ASP A 56 -3.33 2.68 -7.46
CA ASP A 56 -3.66 4.11 -7.53
C ASP A 56 -4.58 4.56 -6.41
N LYS A 57 -5.32 3.64 -5.81
CA LYS A 57 -6.18 3.91 -4.66
C LYS A 57 -5.43 3.86 -3.34
N CYS A 58 -4.14 3.56 -3.36
CA CYS A 58 -3.34 3.28 -2.18
C CYS A 58 -2.20 4.26 -2.01
N MET A 59 -1.69 4.33 -0.78
CA MET A 59 -0.42 4.96 -0.45
C MET A 59 0.62 3.87 -0.23
N LEU A 60 1.86 4.11 -0.65
CA LEU A 60 2.96 3.21 -0.36
C LEU A 60 3.58 3.64 0.97
N LEU A 61 3.53 2.77 1.96
CA LEU A 61 3.99 3.07 3.31
C LEU A 61 4.91 1.98 3.84
N CYS A 62 5.86 2.35 4.70
CA CYS A 62 6.60 1.36 5.45
C CYS A 62 5.73 0.81 6.57
N LEU A 63 6.13 -0.31 7.16
CA LEU A 63 5.33 -0.96 8.19
C LEU A 63 5.07 -0.05 9.39
N ASN A 64 6.06 0.77 9.77
CA ASN A 64 5.90 1.68 10.88
C ASN A 64 4.86 2.76 10.59
N CYS A 65 4.96 3.39 9.43
CA CYS A 65 3.98 4.43 9.04
C CYS A 65 2.60 3.85 8.86
N HIS A 66 2.50 2.64 8.33
CA HIS A 66 1.24 1.95 8.17
C HIS A 66 0.56 1.73 9.53
N ALA A 67 1.35 1.28 10.51
CA ALA A 67 0.84 1.07 11.86
C ALA A 67 0.40 2.39 12.50
N GLU A 68 1.18 3.45 12.31
CA GLU A 68 0.85 4.77 12.85
C GLU A 68 -0.45 5.32 12.28
N ILE A 69 -0.67 5.16 11.00
CA ILE A 69 -1.89 5.60 10.35
C ILE A 69 -3.10 4.83 10.90
N HIS A 70 -2.97 3.52 11.07
CA HIS A 70 -4.05 2.73 11.65
C HIS A 70 -4.39 3.18 13.07
N GLU A 71 -3.38 3.52 13.86
CA GLU A 71 -3.61 4.01 15.21
C GLU A 71 -4.29 5.37 15.19
N GLU A 72 -3.86 6.27 14.30
CA GLU A 72 -4.50 7.58 14.15
C GLU A 72 -5.98 7.43 13.79
N LEU A 73 -6.31 6.50 12.89
CA LEU A 73 -7.69 6.26 12.49
C LEU A 73 -8.52 5.73 13.65
N ARG A 74 -7.95 4.83 14.46
CA ARG A 74 -8.65 4.31 15.64
C ARG A 74 -8.92 5.41 16.65
N ASN A 75 -7.95 6.29 16.86
CA ASN A 75 -8.10 7.37 17.82
C ASN A 75 -9.15 8.39 17.40
N ASN A 76 -9.31 8.58 16.09
CA ASN A 76 -10.30 9.53 15.56
C ASN A 76 -11.73 9.00 15.65
N ILE A 77 -11.89 7.70 15.77
CA ILE A 77 -13.23 7.07 15.87
C ILE A 77 -13.77 7.13 17.30
N GLY A 78 -12.88 7.14 18.27
CA GLY A 78 -13.25 7.18 19.67
C GLY A 78 -13.69 8.56 20.09
#